data_b6ef2f6a3768f20d3d66ba289828c39d
#
_entry.id   b6ef2f6a3768f20d3d66ba289828c39d
#
_cell.length_a   1.000
_cell.length_b   1.000
_cell.length_c   1.000
_cell.angle_alpha   90.00
_cell.angle_beta   90.00
_cell.angle_gamma   90.00
#
_symmetry.space_group_name_H-M   'P 1'
#
loop_
_entity.id
_entity.type
_entity.pdbx_description
1 polymer ?
#
loop_
_entity_poly.entity_id
_entity_poly.type
_entity_poly.pdbx_seq_one_letter_code
_entity_poly.pdbx_strand_id
1 'polypeptide(L)'
;MAITGADIHLHAARRLRETFGASLPDTSLVLDPSLAEGEFVLAADAAGLSVRGGPFSGVIYGVEEIIQRSPGRLDLGQFATPVTGKPGLTYRTCWTWDHSTNWELSQIGQQEIGVFNPFQKPPGGFLADYRRLVDFCSINRIAAVVVYGFLRDSHGGIETAQELCRYANERGVRILPGIAIGAYGGVYWEGAHRYNLATWLKANPQHAAQMEKGVGFQIADLAFPLNFPRSDYTMTACPSAPETMDWMEEAVGWLAETFEIGGINIESGDYGVCGCARCVARRANEAEAARRQDPHGDSWSHTDMAENFPRLYHAAKARRPGLWIYCEMQWDNLLDPVAVEAQHRLPRGAIYQHTANRSFWQRLRTELSPAYVKALPTQPNVLRCQFASQWNGDERTERYAFNARTFADMAVRGHQLNMQGLTVWSEVSDYVATAELSYLAFSRFCWTPTLSWAQFVSDELAPRLGGESAANRFIALAEELDANRTLPAARLGDMQAEALAMLAKLDGEPARRWLTLGESIARRRHMGR
;
A
#
# COMPACT_ATOMS: atom_id res chain seq x y z
N MET A 1 22.52 -26.65 18.62
CA MET A 1 21.83 -25.41 18.23
C MET A 1 20.38 -25.77 17.96
N ALA A 2 19.48 -25.38 18.84
CA ALA A 2 18.06 -25.61 18.72
C ALA A 2 17.32 -24.28 18.58
N ILE A 3 16.27 -24.25 17.73
CA ILE A 3 15.31 -23.16 17.71
C ILE A 3 13.99 -23.73 18.20
N THR A 4 13.64 -23.41 19.43
CA THR A 4 12.36 -23.79 20.02
C THR A 4 11.26 -22.91 19.41
N GLY A 5 10.11 -23.48 19.05
CA GLY A 5 9.01 -22.78 18.36
C GLY A 5 9.22 -22.61 16.86
N ALA A 6 10.25 -23.26 16.30
CA ALA A 6 10.54 -23.19 14.84
C ALA A 6 9.42 -23.79 13.98
N ASP A 7 8.68 -24.75 14.50
CA ASP A 7 7.52 -25.40 13.87
C ASP A 7 6.31 -24.45 13.73
N ILE A 8 6.17 -23.49 14.64
CA ILE A 8 5.12 -22.47 14.61
C ILE A 8 5.57 -21.21 13.82
N HIS A 9 6.86 -20.87 13.94
CA HIS A 9 7.45 -19.65 13.36
C HIS A 9 8.44 -20.00 12.24
N LEU A 10 8.01 -20.78 11.24
CA LEU A 10 8.87 -21.33 10.19
C LEU A 10 9.70 -20.27 9.45
N HIS A 11 9.07 -19.17 9.05
CA HIS A 11 9.77 -18.10 8.33
C HIS A 11 10.83 -17.42 9.22
N ALA A 12 10.48 -17.05 10.43
CA ALA A 12 11.39 -16.42 11.38
C ALA A 12 12.60 -17.32 11.70
N ALA A 13 12.35 -18.62 11.93
CA ALA A 13 13.42 -19.60 12.17
C ALA A 13 14.33 -19.78 10.96
N ARG A 14 13.78 -19.80 9.76
CA ARG A 14 14.53 -19.87 8.50
C ARG A 14 15.43 -18.63 8.34
N ARG A 15 14.89 -17.44 8.53
CA ARG A 15 15.63 -16.17 8.46
C ARG A 15 16.85 -16.15 9.37
N LEU A 16 16.70 -16.57 10.64
CA LEU A 16 17.82 -16.68 11.59
C LEU A 16 18.89 -17.67 11.11
N ARG A 17 18.47 -18.86 10.63
CA ARG A 17 19.42 -19.88 10.13
C ARG A 17 20.18 -19.41 8.89
N GLU A 18 19.49 -18.80 7.96
CA GLU A 18 20.11 -18.27 6.72
C GLU A 18 21.09 -17.15 7.02
N THR A 19 20.81 -16.29 8.00
CA THR A 19 21.66 -15.15 8.33
C THR A 19 22.87 -15.54 9.18
N PHE A 20 22.67 -16.35 10.22
CA PHE A 20 23.71 -16.59 11.22
C PHE A 20 24.31 -18.01 11.17
N GLY A 21 23.67 -18.93 10.49
CA GLY A 21 24.19 -20.30 10.31
C GLY A 21 24.64 -20.95 11.62
N ALA A 22 25.88 -21.41 11.65
CA ALA A 22 26.47 -22.10 12.79
C ALA A 22 26.77 -21.16 13.99
N SER A 23 26.71 -19.85 13.83
CA SER A 23 26.94 -18.88 14.92
C SER A 23 25.69 -18.56 15.74
N LEU A 24 24.53 -19.07 15.33
CA LEU A 24 23.28 -18.87 16.05
C LEU A 24 23.32 -19.65 17.38
N PRO A 25 23.03 -19.05 18.55
CA PRO A 25 22.89 -19.76 19.81
C PRO A 25 21.58 -20.55 19.88
N ASP A 26 21.36 -21.28 20.97
CA ASP A 26 20.04 -21.79 21.26
C ASP A 26 19.06 -20.62 21.34
N THR A 27 17.96 -20.71 20.61
CA THR A 27 17.04 -19.60 20.40
C THR A 27 15.61 -20.04 20.66
N SER A 28 14.85 -19.22 21.39
CA SER A 28 13.41 -19.44 21.58
C SER A 28 12.57 -18.40 20.84
N LEU A 29 11.61 -18.86 20.06
CA LEU A 29 10.62 -18.04 19.35
C LEU A 29 9.26 -18.28 20.02
N VAL A 30 8.69 -17.23 20.62
CA VAL A 30 7.50 -17.36 21.48
C VAL A 30 6.44 -16.35 21.08
N LEU A 31 5.24 -16.84 20.77
CA LEU A 31 4.05 -15.99 20.66
C LEU A 31 3.63 -15.55 22.08
N ASP A 32 3.58 -14.25 22.30
CA ASP A 32 3.13 -13.66 23.55
C ASP A 32 1.84 -12.84 23.33
N PRO A 33 0.68 -13.40 23.71
CA PRO A 33 -0.61 -12.73 23.50
C PRO A 33 -0.82 -11.49 24.39
N SER A 34 0.07 -11.22 25.36
CA SER A 34 0.04 -9.99 26.16
C SER A 34 0.62 -8.79 25.42
N LEU A 35 1.40 -9.02 24.36
CA LEU A 35 1.95 -7.99 23.50
C LEU A 35 0.93 -7.63 22.40
N ALA A 36 0.98 -6.38 21.94
CA ALA A 36 0.17 -5.95 20.81
C ALA A 36 0.67 -6.57 19.49
N GLU A 37 -0.16 -6.55 18.46
CA GLU A 37 0.24 -7.00 17.13
C GLU A 37 1.47 -6.22 16.63
N GLY A 38 2.50 -6.97 16.19
CA GLY A 38 3.77 -6.41 15.73
C GLY A 38 4.73 -5.98 16.85
N GLU A 39 4.31 -5.99 18.11
CA GLU A 39 5.19 -5.70 19.25
C GLU A 39 6.08 -6.91 19.55
N PHE A 40 7.32 -6.65 19.99
CA PHE A 40 8.26 -7.71 20.37
C PHE A 40 9.15 -7.33 21.54
N VAL A 41 9.71 -8.34 22.20
CA VAL A 41 10.74 -8.25 23.23
C VAL A 41 11.85 -9.24 22.90
N LEU A 42 13.09 -8.74 22.82
CA LEU A 42 14.30 -9.51 22.60
C LEU A 42 15.12 -9.53 23.88
N ALA A 43 15.65 -10.67 24.27
CA ALA A 43 16.56 -10.80 25.39
C ALA A 43 17.58 -11.91 25.13
N ALA A 44 18.78 -11.76 25.66
CA ALA A 44 19.80 -12.79 25.66
C ALA A 44 20.38 -12.97 27.05
N ASP A 45 20.60 -14.22 27.43
CA ASP A 45 21.24 -14.61 28.69
C ASP A 45 22.16 -15.83 28.48
N ALA A 46 22.61 -16.47 29.54
CA ALA A 46 23.46 -17.66 29.48
C ALA A 46 22.77 -18.88 28.82
N ALA A 47 21.42 -18.90 28.76
CA ALA A 47 20.66 -19.97 28.11
C ALA A 47 20.49 -19.76 26.60
N GLY A 48 20.71 -18.55 26.09
CA GLY A 48 20.61 -18.23 24.69
C GLY A 48 19.85 -16.94 24.36
N LEU A 49 19.22 -16.92 23.18
CA LEU A 49 18.47 -15.79 22.64
C LEU A 49 16.97 -16.06 22.75
N SER A 50 16.21 -15.10 23.23
CA SER A 50 14.75 -15.16 23.31
C SER A 50 14.11 -14.07 22.46
N VAL A 51 13.15 -14.46 21.61
CA VAL A 51 12.29 -13.58 20.81
C VAL A 51 10.85 -13.83 21.24
N ARG A 52 10.26 -12.90 21.98
CA ARG A 52 8.84 -12.90 22.31
C ARG A 52 8.14 -11.88 21.42
N GLY A 53 7.12 -12.29 20.71
CA GLY A 53 6.41 -11.42 19.76
C GLY A 53 4.90 -11.48 19.95
N GLY A 54 4.24 -10.33 19.79
CA GLY A 54 2.79 -10.23 19.76
C GLY A 54 2.19 -10.96 18.54
N PRO A 55 0.86 -11.07 18.50
CA PRO A 55 0.16 -11.79 17.44
C PRO A 55 0.58 -11.38 16.02
N PHE A 56 0.47 -12.32 15.10
CA PHE A 56 0.67 -12.22 13.68
C PHE A 56 2.12 -11.93 13.25
N SER A 57 2.68 -10.74 13.53
CA SER A 57 3.98 -10.32 12.98
C SER A 57 5.08 -10.08 14.03
N GLY A 58 4.76 -10.08 15.32
CA GLY A 58 5.70 -9.66 16.36
C GLY A 58 6.99 -10.49 16.42
N VAL A 59 6.91 -11.82 16.31
CA VAL A 59 8.10 -12.70 16.29
C VAL A 59 8.97 -12.42 15.05
N ILE A 60 8.36 -12.22 13.89
CA ILE A 60 9.07 -11.93 12.64
C ILE A 60 9.79 -10.60 12.76
N TYR A 61 9.12 -9.56 13.25
CA TYR A 61 9.71 -8.23 13.44
C TYR A 61 10.85 -8.24 14.46
N GLY A 62 10.72 -9.07 15.51
CA GLY A 62 11.82 -9.29 16.47
C GLY A 62 13.04 -9.94 15.82
N VAL A 63 12.84 -10.93 14.96
CA VAL A 63 13.92 -11.58 14.21
C VAL A 63 14.58 -10.59 13.23
N GLU A 64 13.80 -9.82 12.50
CA GLU A 64 14.37 -8.81 11.58
C GLU A 64 15.12 -7.69 12.35
N GLU A 65 14.70 -7.35 13.58
CA GLU A 65 15.45 -6.45 14.46
C GLU A 65 16.83 -7.02 14.82
N ILE A 66 16.89 -8.32 15.16
CA ILE A 66 18.16 -8.98 15.47
C ILE A 66 19.10 -8.94 14.26
N ILE A 67 18.57 -9.27 13.08
CA ILE A 67 19.35 -9.27 11.82
C ILE A 67 19.87 -7.87 11.50
N GLN A 68 19.04 -6.84 11.65
CA GLN A 68 19.43 -5.46 11.38
C GLN A 68 20.48 -4.93 12.36
N ARG A 69 20.39 -5.31 13.64
CA ARG A 69 21.38 -4.91 14.67
C ARG A 69 22.68 -5.68 14.60
N SER A 70 22.69 -6.84 13.99
CA SER A 70 23.86 -7.75 13.98
C SER A 70 24.31 -8.08 12.55
N PRO A 71 24.69 -7.09 11.72
CA PRO A 71 25.07 -7.35 10.34
C PRO A 71 26.30 -8.26 10.26
N GLY A 72 26.12 -9.43 9.65
CA GLY A 72 27.18 -10.42 9.43
C GLY A 72 27.56 -11.29 10.63
N ARG A 73 27.40 -10.85 11.87
CA ARG A 73 27.71 -11.65 13.08
C ARG A 73 26.82 -11.26 14.24
N LEU A 74 26.17 -12.26 14.82
CA LEU A 74 25.33 -12.07 16.00
C LEU A 74 26.15 -11.64 17.23
N ASP A 75 25.77 -10.52 17.82
CA ASP A 75 26.32 -10.01 19.09
C ASP A 75 25.25 -10.06 20.17
N LEU A 76 25.31 -11.09 21.04
CA LEU A 76 24.36 -11.28 22.13
C LEU A 76 24.44 -10.18 23.19
N GLY A 77 25.57 -9.49 23.31
CA GLY A 77 25.74 -8.38 24.26
C GLY A 77 24.73 -7.26 24.05
N GLN A 78 24.28 -7.06 22.81
CA GLN A 78 23.25 -6.05 22.46
C GLN A 78 21.86 -6.38 23.03
N PHE A 79 21.63 -7.64 23.41
CA PHE A 79 20.34 -8.13 23.94
C PHE A 79 20.42 -8.54 25.41
N ALA A 80 21.55 -8.31 26.07
CA ALA A 80 21.71 -8.56 27.52
C ALA A 80 20.75 -7.69 28.35
N THR A 81 20.47 -6.47 27.91
CA THR A 81 19.31 -5.70 28.36
C THR A 81 18.18 -5.91 27.36
N PRO A 82 16.96 -6.23 27.82
CA PRO A 82 15.85 -6.47 26.90
C PRO A 82 15.59 -5.31 25.95
N VAL A 83 15.49 -5.63 24.66
CA VAL A 83 15.16 -4.69 23.59
C VAL A 83 13.68 -4.87 23.24
N THR A 84 12.91 -3.81 23.34
CA THR A 84 11.49 -3.81 22.97
C THR A 84 11.26 -3.03 21.68
N GLY A 85 10.37 -3.53 20.84
CA GLY A 85 9.91 -2.83 19.63
C GLY A 85 8.39 -2.80 19.56
N LYS A 86 7.87 -1.64 19.19
CA LYS A 86 6.43 -1.41 19.02
C LYS A 86 6.21 -0.41 17.90
N PRO A 87 5.27 -0.68 16.96
CA PRO A 87 4.97 0.28 15.91
C PRO A 87 4.33 1.55 16.48
N GLY A 88 4.81 2.71 16.06
CA GLY A 88 4.21 4.00 16.38
C GLY A 88 2.89 4.23 15.68
N LEU A 89 2.77 3.73 14.43
CA LEU A 89 1.53 3.66 13.67
C LEU A 89 1.19 2.19 13.40
N THR A 90 -0.02 1.77 13.78
CA THR A 90 -0.46 0.36 13.63
C THR A 90 -0.62 -0.04 12.17
N TYR A 91 -1.34 0.78 11.40
CA TYR A 91 -1.70 0.50 10.01
C TYR A 91 -0.65 1.07 9.06
N ARG A 92 0.26 0.22 8.62
CA ARG A 92 1.36 0.54 7.68
C ARG A 92 1.14 -0.28 6.43
N THR A 93 0.53 0.33 5.42
CA THR A 93 -0.04 -0.40 4.29
C THR A 93 0.53 0.08 2.97
N CYS A 94 0.91 -0.83 2.10
CA CYS A 94 1.14 -0.58 0.68
C CYS A 94 -0.17 -0.78 -0.09
N TRP A 95 -0.50 0.13 -0.99
CA TRP A 95 -1.67 0.06 -1.86
C TRP A 95 -1.21 -0.18 -3.30
N THR A 96 -1.76 -1.16 -3.98
CA THR A 96 -1.28 -1.57 -5.31
C THR A 96 -2.42 -1.91 -6.26
N TRP A 97 -2.15 -1.68 -7.57
CA TRP A 97 -2.88 -2.33 -8.65
C TRP A 97 -2.06 -3.52 -9.16
N ASP A 98 -2.72 -4.65 -9.42
CA ASP A 98 -2.09 -5.88 -9.87
C ASP A 98 -1.30 -5.73 -11.18
N HIS A 99 -1.81 -4.92 -12.09
CA HIS A 99 -1.28 -4.75 -13.44
C HIS A 99 -0.24 -3.63 -13.56
N SER A 100 -0.12 -2.76 -12.58
CA SER A 100 0.89 -1.68 -12.59
C SER A 100 2.07 -1.95 -11.65
N THR A 101 1.97 -2.94 -10.80
CA THR A 101 3.03 -3.37 -9.87
C THR A 101 4.09 -4.18 -10.63
N ASN A 102 5.37 -3.80 -10.50
CA ASN A 102 6.50 -4.43 -11.20
C ASN A 102 7.69 -4.66 -10.27
N TRP A 103 7.46 -5.29 -9.14
CA TRP A 103 8.49 -5.57 -8.15
C TRP A 103 9.50 -6.63 -8.59
N GLU A 104 9.03 -7.64 -9.32
CA GLU A 104 9.90 -8.70 -9.84
C GLU A 104 10.72 -8.25 -11.05
N LEU A 105 10.12 -7.51 -11.97
CA LEU A 105 10.80 -7.14 -13.21
C LEU A 105 11.96 -6.18 -13.02
N SER A 106 11.94 -5.34 -11.98
CA SER A 106 13.04 -4.44 -11.62
C SER A 106 13.57 -3.59 -12.78
N GLN A 107 12.69 -3.21 -13.72
CA GLN A 107 13.04 -2.47 -14.94
C GLN A 107 12.29 -1.15 -15.00
N ILE A 108 13.03 -0.06 -15.14
CA ILE A 108 12.48 1.28 -15.15
C ILE A 108 11.50 1.50 -16.32
N GLY A 109 11.86 1.11 -17.54
CA GLY A 109 11.08 1.40 -18.73
C GLY A 109 9.69 0.76 -18.77
N GLN A 110 9.52 -0.40 -18.18
CA GLN A 110 8.27 -1.16 -18.24
C GLN A 110 7.20 -0.62 -17.31
N GLN A 111 7.59 -0.01 -16.22
CA GLN A 111 6.66 0.51 -15.22
C GLN A 111 5.92 1.77 -15.67
N GLU A 112 6.34 2.38 -16.75
CA GLU A 112 5.73 3.62 -17.27
C GLU A 112 4.42 3.45 -17.96
N ILE A 113 4.17 2.25 -18.43
CA ILE A 113 2.91 1.94 -19.11
C ILE A 113 1.80 1.76 -18.05
N GLY A 114 2.17 1.63 -16.79
CA GLY A 114 1.27 1.76 -15.64
C GLY A 114 0.15 0.74 -15.62
N VAL A 115 -0.91 1.19 -15.01
CA VAL A 115 -2.18 0.48 -14.81
C VAL A 115 -2.67 -0.28 -16.04
N PHE A 116 -2.34 0.18 -17.21
CA PHE A 116 -2.89 -0.28 -18.46
C PHE A 116 -1.98 -1.19 -19.27
N ASN A 117 -0.97 -1.75 -18.60
CA ASN A 117 -0.06 -2.66 -19.23
C ASN A 117 -0.27 -4.11 -18.80
N PRO A 118 -1.35 -4.76 -19.21
CA PRO A 118 -1.64 -6.15 -18.86
C PRO A 118 -0.66 -7.14 -19.50
N PHE A 119 0.13 -6.68 -20.49
CA PHE A 119 0.97 -7.56 -21.30
C PHE A 119 2.34 -7.81 -20.74
N GLN A 120 2.74 -7.10 -19.72
CA GLN A 120 4.14 -7.15 -19.29
C GLN A 120 4.38 -8.13 -18.17
N LYS A 121 3.33 -8.70 -17.60
CA LYS A 121 3.51 -9.81 -16.66
C LYS A 121 3.44 -11.14 -17.40
N PRO A 122 4.53 -11.91 -17.39
CA PRO A 122 4.50 -13.26 -17.91
C PRO A 122 3.55 -14.14 -17.07
N PRO A 123 3.18 -15.32 -17.54
CA PRO A 123 2.48 -16.32 -16.73
C PRO A 123 3.21 -16.53 -15.40
N GLY A 124 2.50 -16.47 -14.28
CA GLY A 124 3.08 -16.49 -12.94
C GLY A 124 3.72 -15.18 -12.45
N GLY A 125 3.80 -14.15 -13.28
CA GLY A 125 4.39 -12.86 -12.93
C GLY A 125 3.66 -12.14 -11.80
N PHE A 126 2.35 -12.31 -11.67
CA PHE A 126 1.58 -11.79 -10.54
C PHE A 126 2.10 -12.32 -9.20
N LEU A 127 2.22 -13.65 -9.08
CA LEU A 127 2.66 -14.26 -7.82
C LEU A 127 4.12 -13.91 -7.49
N ALA A 128 5.00 -13.93 -8.48
CA ALA A 128 6.42 -13.58 -8.31
C ALA A 128 6.56 -12.12 -7.85
N ASP A 129 5.84 -11.21 -8.47
CA ASP A 129 5.85 -9.79 -8.16
C ASP A 129 5.37 -9.50 -6.73
N TYR A 130 4.23 -10.07 -6.34
CA TYR A 130 3.72 -9.90 -4.98
C TYR A 130 4.52 -10.62 -3.90
N ARG A 131 5.15 -11.74 -4.20
CA ARG A 131 6.09 -12.39 -3.27
C ARG A 131 7.27 -11.47 -2.97
N ARG A 132 7.83 -10.81 -3.97
CA ARG A 132 8.91 -9.86 -3.78
C ARG A 132 8.47 -8.64 -2.96
N LEU A 133 7.29 -8.09 -3.23
CA LEU A 133 6.73 -7.00 -2.42
C LEU A 133 6.47 -7.45 -0.98
N VAL A 134 5.93 -8.63 -0.76
CA VAL A 134 5.70 -9.20 0.57
C VAL A 134 7.01 -9.39 1.33
N ASP A 135 8.06 -9.89 0.69
CA ASP A 135 9.39 -10.04 1.32
C ASP A 135 9.94 -8.67 1.73
N PHE A 136 9.83 -7.66 0.86
CA PHE A 136 10.21 -6.28 1.19
C PHE A 136 9.41 -5.74 2.38
N CYS A 137 8.09 -5.95 2.39
CA CYS A 137 7.21 -5.53 3.49
C CYS A 137 7.57 -6.21 4.81
N SER A 138 7.83 -7.51 4.79
CA SER A 138 8.22 -8.29 5.97
C SER A 138 9.50 -7.77 6.61
N ILE A 139 10.55 -7.63 5.80
CA ILE A 139 11.87 -7.14 6.24
C ILE A 139 11.79 -5.70 6.78
N ASN A 140 10.96 -4.88 6.15
CA ASN A 140 10.80 -3.48 6.52
C ASN A 140 9.62 -3.20 7.46
N ARG A 141 8.98 -4.23 8.03
CA ARG A 141 7.89 -4.08 9.01
C ARG A 141 6.68 -3.31 8.49
N ILE A 142 6.39 -3.43 7.20
CA ILE A 142 5.15 -2.96 6.60
C ILE A 142 4.09 -4.03 6.82
N ALA A 143 2.93 -3.64 7.37
CA ALA A 143 2.00 -4.61 7.94
C ALA A 143 1.03 -5.24 6.94
N ALA A 144 0.76 -4.54 5.82
CA ALA A 144 -0.25 -4.99 4.87
C ALA A 144 0.01 -4.52 3.44
N VAL A 145 -0.58 -5.26 2.49
CA VAL A 145 -0.62 -4.90 1.07
C VAL A 145 -2.07 -4.98 0.58
N VAL A 146 -2.58 -3.87 0.09
CA VAL A 146 -3.85 -3.82 -0.66
C VAL A 146 -3.58 -4.23 -2.10
N VAL A 147 -4.38 -5.14 -2.62
CA VAL A 147 -4.25 -5.69 -3.98
C VAL A 147 -5.54 -5.50 -4.76
N TYR A 148 -5.59 -4.49 -5.61
CA TYR A 148 -6.65 -4.36 -6.61
C TYR A 148 -6.37 -5.30 -7.77
N GLY A 149 -7.41 -6.03 -8.22
CA GLY A 149 -7.25 -7.12 -9.19
C GLY A 149 -6.73 -8.43 -8.57
N PHE A 150 -6.98 -8.64 -7.28
CA PHE A 150 -6.55 -9.82 -6.53
C PHE A 150 -6.99 -11.15 -7.16
N LEU A 151 -8.19 -11.22 -7.73
CA LEU A 151 -8.73 -12.41 -8.37
C LEU A 151 -8.94 -12.21 -9.87
N ARG A 152 -8.11 -12.84 -10.67
CA ARG A 152 -8.20 -12.92 -12.13
C ARG A 152 -7.79 -14.31 -12.62
N ASP A 153 -8.45 -14.82 -13.62
CA ASP A 153 -8.06 -16.07 -14.30
C ASP A 153 -6.65 -15.94 -14.91
N SER A 154 -6.33 -14.76 -15.46
CA SER A 154 -5.00 -14.48 -16.02
C SER A 154 -3.86 -14.52 -15.00
N HIS A 155 -4.18 -14.41 -13.71
CA HIS A 155 -3.21 -14.55 -12.61
C HIS A 155 -3.10 -15.96 -12.04
N GLY A 156 -3.90 -16.92 -12.54
CA GLY A 156 -4.01 -18.26 -11.99
C GLY A 156 -5.16 -18.45 -11.00
N GLY A 157 -6.07 -17.48 -10.91
CA GLY A 157 -7.34 -17.58 -10.20
C GLY A 157 -7.21 -17.83 -8.70
N ILE A 158 -8.11 -18.70 -8.20
CA ILE A 158 -8.26 -18.98 -6.76
C ILE A 158 -6.99 -19.58 -6.15
N GLU A 159 -6.36 -20.53 -6.82
CA GLU A 159 -5.19 -21.25 -6.29
C GLU A 159 -4.00 -20.31 -6.06
N THR A 160 -3.71 -19.46 -7.04
CA THR A 160 -2.64 -18.46 -6.93
C THR A 160 -2.92 -17.42 -5.83
N ALA A 161 -4.16 -16.98 -5.71
CA ALA A 161 -4.56 -16.05 -4.66
C ALA A 161 -4.44 -16.68 -3.25
N GLN A 162 -4.83 -17.96 -3.09
CA GLN A 162 -4.63 -18.70 -1.84
C GLN A 162 -3.15 -18.87 -1.51
N GLU A 163 -2.32 -19.16 -2.50
CA GLU A 163 -0.88 -19.29 -2.32
C GLU A 163 -0.25 -17.95 -1.88
N LEU A 164 -0.65 -16.83 -2.49
CA LEU A 164 -0.19 -15.50 -2.08
C LEU A 164 -0.57 -15.21 -0.62
N CYS A 165 -1.81 -15.53 -0.21
CA CYS A 165 -2.23 -15.31 1.17
C CYS A 165 -1.40 -16.12 2.17
N ARG A 166 -1.18 -17.41 1.91
CA ARG A 166 -0.32 -18.26 2.76
C ARG A 166 1.10 -17.71 2.85
N TYR A 167 1.68 -17.37 1.69
CA TYR A 167 3.03 -16.80 1.61
C TYR A 167 3.19 -15.54 2.44
N ALA A 168 2.20 -14.65 2.37
CA ALA A 168 2.20 -13.38 3.12
C ALA A 168 1.99 -13.60 4.62
N ASN A 169 1.05 -14.46 5.02
CA ASN A 169 0.79 -14.78 6.42
C ASN A 169 2.02 -15.37 7.11
N GLU A 170 2.76 -16.28 6.46
CA GLU A 170 4.02 -16.81 6.98
C GLU A 170 5.07 -15.73 7.25
N ARG A 171 4.96 -14.59 6.59
CA ARG A 171 5.87 -13.43 6.67
C ARG A 171 5.35 -12.28 7.51
N GLY A 172 4.21 -12.46 8.16
CA GLY A 172 3.57 -11.44 8.99
C GLY A 172 3.09 -10.22 8.18
N VAL A 173 2.70 -10.44 6.92
CA VAL A 173 2.12 -9.41 6.04
C VAL A 173 0.69 -9.78 5.69
N ARG A 174 -0.23 -8.83 5.85
CA ARG A 174 -1.65 -9.02 5.53
C ARG A 174 -1.90 -8.72 4.05
N ILE A 175 -2.58 -9.61 3.34
CA ILE A 175 -3.13 -9.31 2.01
C ILE A 175 -4.56 -8.80 2.18
N LEU A 176 -4.84 -7.67 1.55
CA LEU A 176 -6.15 -7.02 1.55
C LEU A 176 -6.64 -6.87 0.10
N PRO A 177 -7.49 -7.76 -0.39
CA PRO A 177 -8.15 -7.54 -1.68
C PRO A 177 -8.82 -6.17 -1.74
N GLY A 178 -8.56 -5.42 -2.82
CA GLY A 178 -9.26 -4.18 -3.14
C GLY A 178 -10.52 -4.48 -3.95
N ILE A 179 -11.65 -3.97 -3.50
CA ILE A 179 -12.94 -4.11 -4.19
C ILE A 179 -13.66 -2.76 -4.22
N ALA A 180 -14.47 -2.55 -5.25
CA ALA A 180 -15.34 -1.39 -5.33
C ALA A 180 -16.81 -1.80 -5.27
N ILE A 181 -17.64 -0.94 -4.69
CA ILE A 181 -19.08 -1.21 -4.55
C ILE A 181 -19.77 -1.11 -5.91
N GLY A 182 -20.07 -2.28 -6.49
CA GLY A 182 -20.72 -2.36 -7.79
C GLY A 182 -19.90 -1.90 -8.98
N ALA A 183 -18.56 -1.94 -8.87
CA ALA A 183 -17.64 -1.55 -9.93
C ALA A 183 -16.40 -2.46 -9.99
N TYR A 184 -15.46 -2.20 -10.88
CA TYR A 184 -14.17 -2.88 -11.04
C TYR A 184 -14.25 -4.41 -11.14
N GLY A 185 -15.27 -4.94 -11.79
CA GLY A 185 -15.42 -6.40 -11.93
C GLY A 185 -15.96 -7.11 -10.68
N GLY A 186 -16.26 -6.41 -9.61
CA GLY A 186 -16.77 -6.99 -8.36
C GLY A 186 -15.66 -7.59 -7.49
N VAL A 187 -15.89 -8.77 -6.92
CA VAL A 187 -14.89 -9.48 -6.11
C VAL A 187 -13.95 -10.33 -6.99
N TYR A 188 -14.47 -10.94 -8.04
CA TYR A 188 -13.70 -11.69 -9.03
C TYR A 188 -13.55 -10.85 -10.30
N TRP A 189 -12.41 -10.23 -10.47
CA TRP A 189 -12.22 -9.18 -11.46
C TRP A 189 -12.23 -9.65 -12.91
N GLU A 190 -11.73 -10.85 -13.19
CA GLU A 190 -11.63 -11.39 -14.54
C GLU A 190 -11.87 -12.91 -14.52
N GLY A 191 -12.79 -13.36 -15.35
CA GLY A 191 -13.15 -14.76 -15.51
C GLY A 191 -14.65 -15.03 -15.40
N ALA A 192 -15.07 -16.21 -15.83
CA ALA A 192 -16.47 -16.63 -15.81
C ALA A 192 -16.91 -17.11 -14.41
N HIS A 193 -16.76 -16.27 -13.40
CA HIS A 193 -17.09 -16.60 -12.02
C HIS A 193 -18.39 -15.93 -11.57
N ARG A 194 -19.16 -16.58 -10.67
CA ARG A 194 -20.45 -16.05 -10.19
C ARG A 194 -20.31 -14.70 -9.45
N TYR A 195 -19.12 -14.39 -8.91
CA TYR A 195 -18.81 -13.13 -8.26
C TYR A 195 -18.01 -12.17 -9.16
N ASN A 196 -17.98 -12.43 -10.48
CA ASN A 196 -17.56 -11.45 -11.46
C ASN A 196 -18.76 -10.57 -11.84
N LEU A 197 -18.59 -9.25 -11.74
CA LEU A 197 -19.67 -8.28 -11.93
C LEU A 197 -20.27 -8.34 -13.34
N ALA A 198 -19.41 -8.45 -14.38
CA ALA A 198 -19.89 -8.53 -15.75
C ALA A 198 -20.71 -9.79 -16.00
N THR A 199 -20.27 -10.92 -15.46
CA THR A 199 -21.01 -12.20 -15.52
C THR A 199 -22.36 -12.07 -14.84
N TRP A 200 -22.41 -11.47 -13.65
CA TRP A 200 -23.64 -11.27 -12.90
C TRP A 200 -24.60 -10.30 -13.61
N LEU A 201 -24.10 -9.17 -14.14
CA LEU A 201 -24.92 -8.18 -14.85
C LEU A 201 -25.44 -8.70 -16.20
N LYS A 202 -24.72 -9.58 -16.89
CA LYS A 202 -25.23 -10.26 -18.10
C LYS A 202 -26.46 -11.10 -17.78
N ALA A 203 -26.53 -11.71 -16.61
CA ALA A 203 -27.68 -12.47 -16.13
C ALA A 203 -28.78 -11.58 -15.48
N ASN A 204 -28.40 -10.38 -15.02
CA ASN A 204 -29.25 -9.47 -14.27
C ASN A 204 -29.16 -8.02 -14.81
N PRO A 205 -29.44 -7.77 -16.10
CA PRO A 205 -29.20 -6.48 -16.75
C PRO A 205 -30.04 -5.33 -16.17
N GLN A 206 -31.17 -5.64 -15.51
CA GLN A 206 -32.02 -4.66 -14.84
C GLN A 206 -31.35 -3.97 -13.63
N HIS A 207 -30.24 -4.53 -13.12
CA HIS A 207 -29.47 -3.98 -12.00
C HIS A 207 -28.24 -3.18 -12.46
N ALA A 208 -28.01 -3.03 -13.75
CA ALA A 208 -26.98 -2.16 -14.27
C ALA A 208 -27.22 -0.69 -13.84
N ALA A 209 -26.17 0.03 -13.54
CA ALA A 209 -26.26 1.44 -13.20
C ALA A 209 -26.72 2.26 -14.43
N GLN A 210 -27.59 3.22 -14.17
CA GLN A 210 -28.01 4.20 -15.17
C GLN A 210 -27.08 5.41 -15.09
N MET A 211 -26.00 5.37 -15.86
CA MET A 211 -25.01 6.44 -15.85
C MET A 211 -25.53 7.64 -16.66
N GLU A 212 -25.30 8.85 -16.15
CA GLU A 212 -25.54 10.06 -16.92
C GLU A 212 -24.61 10.11 -18.14
N LYS A 213 -25.11 10.59 -19.29
CA LYS A 213 -24.28 10.75 -20.49
C LYS A 213 -23.15 11.73 -20.22
N GLY A 214 -21.93 11.32 -20.44
CA GLY A 214 -20.74 12.14 -20.28
C GLY A 214 -20.09 12.05 -18.90
N VAL A 215 -20.68 11.28 -17.98
CA VAL A 215 -20.05 10.92 -16.71
C VAL A 215 -19.58 9.48 -16.84
N GLY A 216 -18.31 9.27 -16.89
CA GLY A 216 -17.70 7.96 -17.00
C GLY A 216 -16.22 8.07 -16.88
N PHE A 217 -15.58 6.98 -16.52
CA PHE A 217 -14.14 6.92 -16.36
C PHE A 217 -13.44 7.08 -17.73
N GLN A 218 -13.18 8.32 -18.14
CA GLN A 218 -12.62 8.64 -19.45
C GLN A 218 -11.26 8.01 -19.70
N ILE A 219 -10.52 7.69 -18.65
CA ILE A 219 -9.24 6.98 -18.76
C ILE A 219 -9.44 5.55 -19.27
N ALA A 220 -10.54 4.90 -18.95
CA ALA A 220 -10.86 3.61 -19.56
C ALA A 220 -10.97 3.71 -21.10
N ASP A 221 -11.48 4.83 -21.58
CA ASP A 221 -11.58 5.08 -23.02
C ASP A 221 -10.22 5.29 -23.71
N LEU A 222 -9.26 5.84 -23.01
CA LEU A 222 -7.91 6.09 -23.53
C LEU A 222 -6.98 4.89 -23.37
N ALA A 223 -7.17 4.12 -22.32
CA ALA A 223 -6.17 3.20 -21.83
C ALA A 223 -6.42 1.73 -22.17
N PHE A 224 -7.65 1.35 -22.49
CA PHE A 224 -8.02 -0.03 -22.83
C PHE A 224 -8.35 -0.27 -24.31
N PRO A 225 -7.76 0.42 -25.29
CA PRO A 225 -8.11 0.17 -26.69
C PRO A 225 -7.77 -1.23 -27.16
N LEU A 226 -6.99 -2.00 -26.42
CA LEU A 226 -6.33 -3.13 -27.01
C LEU A 226 -6.67 -4.51 -26.46
N ASN A 227 -7.15 -4.70 -25.21
CA ASN A 227 -7.23 -6.06 -24.68
C ASN A 227 -8.27 -6.37 -23.61
N PHE A 228 -8.97 -5.41 -23.10
CA PHE A 228 -10.14 -5.74 -22.28
C PHE A 228 -11.37 -5.45 -23.11
N PRO A 229 -12.35 -6.36 -23.17
CA PRO A 229 -13.66 -6.00 -23.66
C PRO A 229 -14.12 -4.80 -22.84
N ARG A 230 -14.14 -3.61 -23.42
CA ARG A 230 -14.56 -2.35 -22.79
C ARG A 230 -15.82 -2.51 -21.95
N SER A 231 -16.74 -3.32 -22.46
CA SER A 231 -18.00 -3.64 -21.83
C SER A 231 -17.87 -4.29 -20.45
N ASP A 232 -16.84 -5.11 -20.20
CA ASP A 232 -16.78 -5.89 -18.97
C ASP A 232 -16.15 -5.11 -17.82
N TYR A 233 -15.16 -4.24 -18.11
CA TYR A 233 -14.48 -3.46 -17.08
C TYR A 233 -15.25 -2.19 -16.66
N THR A 234 -15.96 -1.57 -17.58
CA THR A 234 -16.76 -0.36 -17.33
C THR A 234 -18.19 -0.65 -16.88
N MET A 235 -18.57 -1.94 -16.75
CA MET A 235 -19.89 -2.28 -16.22
C MET A 235 -19.96 -1.94 -14.74
N THR A 236 -21.00 -1.20 -14.39
CA THR A 236 -21.31 -0.83 -13.01
C THR A 236 -22.72 -1.27 -12.64
N ALA A 237 -22.89 -1.72 -11.42
CA ALA A 237 -24.20 -2.06 -10.87
C ALA A 237 -24.80 -0.90 -10.08
N CYS A 238 -26.12 -0.85 -10.04
CA CYS A 238 -26.84 0.14 -9.24
C CYS A 238 -26.62 -0.10 -7.74
N PRO A 239 -25.96 0.82 -7.00
CA PRO A 239 -25.66 0.62 -5.57
C PRO A 239 -26.89 0.73 -4.67
N SER A 240 -28.04 1.17 -5.19
CA SER A 240 -29.32 1.22 -4.47
C SER A 240 -30.24 0.04 -4.81
N ALA A 241 -29.83 -0.90 -5.67
CA ALA A 241 -30.58 -2.12 -5.91
C ALA A 241 -30.31 -3.12 -4.77
N PRO A 242 -31.34 -3.56 -4.03
CA PRO A 242 -31.16 -4.56 -2.96
C PRO A 242 -30.41 -5.80 -3.45
N GLU A 243 -30.77 -6.29 -4.63
CA GLU A 243 -30.19 -7.50 -5.22
C GLU A 243 -28.70 -7.32 -5.55
N THR A 244 -28.26 -6.12 -5.93
CA THR A 244 -26.83 -5.82 -6.09
C THR A 244 -26.10 -5.95 -4.76
N MET A 245 -26.68 -5.42 -3.71
CA MET A 245 -26.04 -5.44 -2.40
C MET A 245 -26.07 -6.82 -1.77
N ASP A 246 -27.14 -7.60 -1.95
CA ASP A 246 -27.23 -9.00 -1.51
C ASP A 246 -26.15 -9.85 -2.20
N TRP A 247 -25.96 -9.66 -3.51
CA TRP A 247 -24.89 -10.30 -4.27
C TRP A 247 -23.49 -9.89 -3.78
N MET A 248 -23.27 -8.60 -3.52
CA MET A 248 -22.00 -8.11 -3.00
C MET A 248 -21.69 -8.66 -1.60
N GLU A 249 -22.69 -8.74 -0.71
CA GLU A 249 -22.53 -9.33 0.62
C GLU A 249 -22.15 -10.80 0.55
N GLU A 250 -22.81 -11.56 -0.33
CA GLU A 250 -22.47 -12.97 -0.56
C GLU A 250 -21.04 -13.11 -1.09
N ALA A 251 -20.65 -12.26 -2.07
CA ALA A 251 -19.33 -12.26 -2.65
C ALA A 251 -18.23 -11.92 -1.63
N VAL A 252 -18.44 -10.92 -0.79
CA VAL A 252 -17.51 -10.53 0.28
C VAL A 252 -17.43 -11.61 1.37
N GLY A 253 -18.55 -12.22 1.72
CA GLY A 253 -18.59 -13.36 2.63
C GLY A 253 -17.76 -14.54 2.11
N TRP A 254 -17.96 -14.90 0.84
CA TRP A 254 -17.17 -15.93 0.16
C TRP A 254 -15.68 -15.60 0.12
N LEU A 255 -15.32 -14.35 -0.19
CA LEU A 255 -13.93 -13.90 -0.21
C LEU A 255 -13.26 -14.11 1.17
N ALA A 256 -13.94 -13.67 2.23
CA ALA A 256 -13.45 -13.80 3.60
C ALA A 256 -13.33 -15.26 4.07
N GLU A 257 -14.16 -16.16 3.55
CA GLU A 257 -14.18 -17.59 3.91
C GLU A 257 -13.16 -18.41 3.12
N THR A 258 -13.01 -18.10 1.82
CA THR A 258 -12.21 -18.90 0.89
C THR A 258 -10.71 -18.63 1.00
N PHE A 259 -10.32 -17.41 1.38
CA PHE A 259 -8.93 -16.97 1.39
C PHE A 259 -8.47 -16.60 2.80
N GLU A 260 -7.22 -16.90 3.10
CA GLU A 260 -6.56 -16.46 4.34
C GLU A 260 -6.14 -14.99 4.27
N ILE A 261 -7.06 -14.13 3.82
CA ILE A 261 -6.83 -12.68 3.75
C ILE A 261 -6.71 -12.07 5.14
N GLY A 262 -5.91 -10.99 5.25
CA GLY A 262 -5.76 -10.21 6.48
C GLY A 262 -6.77 -9.07 6.61
N GLY A 263 -7.47 -8.75 5.54
CA GLY A 263 -8.48 -7.68 5.51
C GLY A 263 -9.08 -7.49 4.13
N ILE A 264 -9.84 -6.44 3.93
CA ILE A 264 -10.43 -6.03 2.65
C ILE A 264 -10.36 -4.50 2.57
N ASN A 265 -9.98 -3.97 1.42
CA ASN A 265 -10.11 -2.56 1.12
C ASN A 265 -11.35 -2.36 0.25
N ILE A 266 -12.29 -1.53 0.72
CA ILE A 266 -13.57 -1.29 0.05
C ILE A 266 -13.62 0.18 -0.35
N GLU A 267 -13.76 0.43 -1.65
CA GLU A 267 -13.86 1.79 -2.18
C GLU A 267 -15.21 2.08 -2.84
N SER A 268 -15.47 3.36 -3.06
CA SER A 268 -16.69 3.83 -3.74
C SER A 268 -16.69 3.53 -5.25
N GLY A 269 -15.51 3.32 -5.86
CA GLY A 269 -15.32 3.23 -7.30
C GLY A 269 -15.24 4.58 -7.99
N ASP A 270 -14.71 4.62 -9.23
CA ASP A 270 -14.43 5.84 -10.00
C ASP A 270 -15.36 6.06 -11.18
N TYR A 271 -16.44 5.27 -11.30
CA TYR A 271 -17.24 5.22 -12.52
C TYR A 271 -18.48 6.12 -12.50
N GLY A 272 -18.54 7.03 -11.56
CA GLY A 272 -19.68 7.91 -11.42
C GLY A 272 -20.84 7.31 -10.62
N VAL A 273 -21.91 8.08 -10.47
CA VAL A 273 -23.06 7.71 -9.68
C VAL A 273 -24.24 7.27 -10.57
N CYS A 274 -24.99 6.28 -10.12
CA CYS A 274 -26.19 5.83 -10.81
C CYS A 274 -27.28 6.92 -10.76
N GLY A 275 -27.86 7.25 -11.92
CA GLY A 275 -28.94 8.24 -12.10
C GLY A 275 -30.33 7.67 -12.00
N CYS A 276 -30.54 6.41 -11.60
CA CYS A 276 -31.88 5.85 -11.46
C CYS A 276 -32.69 6.54 -10.34
N ALA A 277 -34.00 6.47 -10.39
CA ALA A 277 -34.87 7.15 -9.43
C ALA A 277 -34.59 6.79 -7.97
N ARG A 278 -34.23 5.55 -7.67
CA ARG A 278 -33.83 5.11 -6.30
C ARG A 278 -32.57 5.81 -5.83
N CYS A 279 -31.51 5.82 -6.67
CA CYS A 279 -30.24 6.46 -6.34
C CYS A 279 -30.40 7.97 -6.19
N VAL A 280 -31.16 8.62 -7.08
CA VAL A 280 -31.45 10.05 -6.99
C VAL A 280 -32.21 10.37 -5.70
N ALA A 281 -33.25 9.58 -5.35
CA ALA A 281 -33.98 9.76 -4.10
C ALA A 281 -33.11 9.57 -2.86
N ARG A 282 -32.24 8.55 -2.86
CA ARG A 282 -31.29 8.30 -1.75
C ARG A 282 -30.33 9.46 -1.51
N ARG A 283 -29.92 10.14 -2.57
CA ARG A 283 -29.00 11.28 -2.53
C ARG A 283 -29.69 12.65 -2.51
N ALA A 284 -31.03 12.68 -2.35
CA ALA A 284 -31.81 13.92 -2.47
C ALA A 284 -31.34 15.03 -1.49
N ASN A 285 -30.77 14.65 -0.35
CA ASN A 285 -30.28 15.57 0.67
C ASN A 285 -28.76 15.88 0.53
N GLU A 286 -28.08 15.26 -0.42
CA GLU A 286 -26.69 15.62 -0.69
C GLU A 286 -26.66 16.98 -1.40
N ALA A 287 -25.91 17.93 -0.84
CA ALA A 287 -25.58 19.15 -1.55
C ALA A 287 -24.90 18.82 -2.89
N GLU A 288 -25.15 19.60 -3.92
CA GLU A 288 -24.57 19.40 -5.26
C GLU A 288 -23.02 19.32 -5.21
N ALA A 289 -22.41 19.99 -4.24
CA ALA A 289 -20.97 19.91 -3.92
C ALA A 289 -20.54 18.55 -3.35
N ALA A 290 -21.46 17.73 -2.85
CA ALA A 290 -21.18 16.37 -2.37
C ALA A 290 -21.25 15.34 -3.49
N ARG A 291 -21.81 15.70 -4.61
CA ARG A 291 -21.66 15.02 -5.90
C ARG A 291 -20.39 15.55 -6.53
N ARG A 292 -19.26 15.02 -6.17
CA ARG A 292 -18.05 15.52 -6.78
C ARG A 292 -17.92 15.01 -8.19
N GLN A 293 -17.82 15.94 -9.09
CA GLN A 293 -17.16 15.75 -10.36
C GLN A 293 -15.69 16.12 -10.13
N ASP A 294 -14.83 15.11 -10.19
CA ASP A 294 -13.42 15.34 -10.47
C ASP A 294 -13.31 16.10 -11.80
N PRO A 295 -12.27 16.92 -12.01
CA PRO A 295 -11.92 17.47 -13.32
C PRO A 295 -11.84 16.44 -14.45
N HIS A 296 -11.73 15.15 -14.11
CA HIS A 296 -11.74 14.01 -15.05
C HIS A 296 -13.12 13.39 -15.26
N GLY A 297 -14.17 13.92 -14.66
CA GLY A 297 -15.55 13.43 -14.83
C GLY A 297 -15.98 12.32 -13.88
N ASP A 298 -15.14 11.96 -12.90
CA ASP A 298 -15.48 10.96 -11.91
C ASP A 298 -16.46 11.54 -10.88
N SER A 299 -17.48 10.79 -10.56
CA SER A 299 -18.41 11.14 -9.50
C SER A 299 -18.66 9.95 -8.58
N TRP A 300 -18.76 10.22 -7.29
CA TRP A 300 -19.11 9.25 -6.27
C TRP A 300 -20.03 9.89 -5.23
N SER A 301 -20.57 9.06 -4.36
CA SER A 301 -21.51 9.51 -3.34
C SER A 301 -21.08 9.02 -1.96
N HIS A 302 -20.88 9.97 -1.05
CA HIS A 302 -20.67 9.68 0.36
C HIS A 302 -21.88 8.97 0.98
N THR A 303 -23.09 9.31 0.55
CA THR A 303 -24.32 8.65 1.01
C THR A 303 -24.37 7.20 0.54
N ASP A 304 -24.04 6.92 -0.72
CA ASP A 304 -24.00 5.55 -1.24
C ASP A 304 -22.99 4.71 -0.45
N MET A 305 -21.84 5.30 -0.11
CA MET A 305 -20.82 4.63 0.70
C MET A 305 -21.29 4.38 2.13
N ALA A 306 -21.87 5.39 2.78
CA ALA A 306 -22.37 5.28 4.15
C ALA A 306 -23.51 4.26 4.30
N GLU A 307 -24.32 4.05 3.26
CA GLU A 307 -25.39 3.05 3.23
C GLU A 307 -24.87 1.63 2.96
N ASN A 308 -23.92 1.49 2.05
CA ASN A 308 -23.54 0.18 1.51
C ASN A 308 -22.33 -0.43 2.23
N PHE A 309 -21.35 0.38 2.62
CA PHE A 309 -20.16 -0.12 3.29
C PHE A 309 -20.45 -0.92 4.57
N PRO A 310 -21.38 -0.48 5.47
CA PRO A 310 -21.67 -1.26 6.68
C PRO A 310 -22.15 -2.68 6.40
N ARG A 311 -22.89 -2.89 5.32
CA ARG A 311 -23.37 -4.22 4.91
C ARG A 311 -22.19 -5.14 4.60
N LEU A 312 -21.27 -4.68 3.74
CA LEU A 312 -20.08 -5.45 3.35
C LEU A 312 -19.11 -5.65 4.53
N TYR A 313 -18.96 -4.63 5.39
CA TYR A 313 -18.21 -4.74 6.64
C TYR A 313 -18.73 -5.88 7.52
N HIS A 314 -20.05 -5.92 7.76
CA HIS A 314 -20.64 -6.95 8.61
C HIS A 314 -20.59 -8.34 7.95
N ALA A 315 -20.76 -8.45 6.64
CA ALA A 315 -20.62 -9.70 5.91
C ALA A 315 -19.20 -10.29 6.06
N ALA A 316 -18.17 -9.47 5.91
CA ALA A 316 -16.78 -9.90 6.11
C ALA A 316 -16.49 -10.29 7.57
N LYS A 317 -16.88 -9.43 8.52
CA LYS A 317 -16.64 -9.64 9.95
C LYS A 317 -17.39 -10.83 10.53
N ALA A 318 -18.56 -11.16 10.00
CA ALA A 318 -19.31 -12.36 10.40
C ALA A 318 -18.56 -13.65 10.06
N ARG A 319 -17.77 -13.65 9.00
CA ARG A 319 -16.94 -14.80 8.60
C ARG A 319 -15.61 -14.83 9.33
N ARG A 320 -14.98 -13.65 9.49
CA ARG A 320 -13.66 -13.55 10.10
C ARG A 320 -13.52 -12.23 10.91
N PRO A 321 -13.77 -12.26 12.22
CA PRO A 321 -13.80 -11.05 13.05
C PRO A 321 -12.48 -10.26 13.08
N GLY A 322 -11.33 -10.92 12.88
CA GLY A 322 -10.00 -10.30 12.91
C GLY A 322 -9.59 -9.52 11.66
N LEU A 323 -10.42 -9.49 10.60
CA LEU A 323 -10.09 -8.78 9.36
C LEU A 323 -9.95 -7.27 9.56
N TRP A 324 -8.98 -6.66 8.92
CA TRP A 324 -8.92 -5.21 8.75
C TRP A 324 -9.83 -4.80 7.59
N ILE A 325 -10.81 -3.95 7.83
CA ILE A 325 -11.71 -3.47 6.79
C ILE A 325 -11.49 -2.00 6.59
N TYR A 326 -10.85 -1.66 5.49
CA TYR A 326 -10.59 -0.30 5.07
C TYR A 326 -11.79 0.27 4.33
N CYS A 327 -12.13 1.52 4.64
CA CYS A 327 -13.05 2.33 3.88
C CYS A 327 -12.24 3.35 3.09
N GLU A 328 -12.21 3.20 1.79
CA GLU A 328 -11.55 4.12 0.89
C GLU A 328 -12.58 4.99 0.19
N MET A 329 -12.51 6.29 0.48
CA MET A 329 -13.27 7.27 -0.28
C MET A 329 -12.28 8.12 -1.06
N GLN A 330 -12.56 8.27 -2.35
CA GLN A 330 -11.73 9.11 -3.18
C GLN A 330 -12.02 10.58 -2.91
N TRP A 331 -11.00 11.39 -3.09
CA TRP A 331 -11.06 12.86 -3.09
C TRP A 331 -11.59 13.50 -1.83
N ASP A 332 -10.69 13.99 -1.12
CA ASP A 332 -10.97 14.60 0.14
C ASP A 332 -11.11 16.08 0.11
N ASN A 333 -12.28 16.47 0.30
CA ASN A 333 -12.47 17.56 1.19
C ASN A 333 -12.55 16.99 2.62
N LEU A 334 -11.45 16.79 3.27
CA LEU A 334 -11.39 16.33 4.66
C LEU A 334 -12.26 17.17 5.59
N LEU A 335 -12.59 18.40 5.17
CA LEU A 335 -13.42 19.36 5.88
C LEU A 335 -14.85 19.41 5.34
N ASP A 336 -15.22 18.54 4.38
CA ASP A 336 -16.59 18.49 3.87
C ASP A 336 -17.51 17.92 4.96
N PRO A 337 -18.51 18.68 5.41
CA PRO A 337 -19.45 18.20 6.42
C PRO A 337 -20.17 16.92 6.02
N VAL A 338 -20.41 16.70 4.72
CA VAL A 338 -21.08 15.50 4.21
C VAL A 338 -20.15 14.29 4.32
N ALA A 339 -18.86 14.45 4.01
CA ALA A 339 -17.89 13.38 4.19
C ALA A 339 -17.73 12.98 5.66
N VAL A 340 -17.66 13.97 6.56
CA VAL A 340 -17.58 13.74 8.01
C VAL A 340 -18.86 13.06 8.52
N GLU A 341 -20.04 13.52 8.10
CA GLU A 341 -21.31 12.89 8.46
C GLU A 341 -21.40 11.44 7.95
N ALA A 342 -21.01 11.19 6.71
CA ALA A 342 -20.94 9.84 6.16
C ALA A 342 -20.00 8.94 6.97
N GLN A 343 -18.83 9.47 7.37
CA GLN A 343 -17.89 8.73 8.20
C GLN A 343 -18.47 8.38 9.57
N HIS A 344 -19.27 9.25 10.20
CA HIS A 344 -19.96 8.97 11.46
C HIS A 344 -20.95 7.80 11.37
N ARG A 345 -21.44 7.49 10.19
CA ARG A 345 -22.36 6.36 9.92
C ARG A 345 -21.66 5.02 9.72
N LEU A 346 -20.34 5.02 9.57
CA LEU A 346 -19.55 3.79 9.38
C LEU A 346 -19.41 3.02 10.70
N PRO A 347 -19.23 1.68 10.64
CA PRO A 347 -18.95 0.86 11.81
C PRO A 347 -17.67 1.33 12.53
N ARG A 348 -17.67 1.32 13.85
CA ARG A 348 -16.54 1.78 14.69
C ARG A 348 -15.21 1.06 14.42
N GLY A 349 -15.25 -0.16 13.93
CA GLY A 349 -14.05 -0.93 13.57
C GLY A 349 -13.61 -0.76 12.12
N ALA A 350 -14.26 0.08 11.33
CA ALA A 350 -13.81 0.44 9.99
C ALA A 350 -12.56 1.30 10.06
N ILE A 351 -11.59 1.04 9.19
CA ILE A 351 -10.36 1.84 9.08
C ILE A 351 -10.58 2.84 7.96
N TYR A 352 -10.75 4.11 8.33
CA TYR A 352 -11.07 5.15 7.35
C TYR A 352 -9.80 5.76 6.75
N GLN A 353 -9.73 5.82 5.42
CA GLN A 353 -8.59 6.36 4.70
C GLN A 353 -8.88 7.79 4.23
N HIS A 354 -8.05 8.73 4.71
CA HIS A 354 -8.05 10.12 4.27
C HIS A 354 -7.02 10.28 3.15
N THR A 355 -7.49 10.45 1.92
CA THR A 355 -6.62 10.55 0.76
C THR A 355 -5.87 11.87 0.74
N ALA A 356 -4.57 11.81 0.55
CA ALA A 356 -3.68 12.94 0.37
C ALA A 356 -2.81 12.69 -0.85
N ASN A 357 -2.98 13.44 -1.91
CA ASN A 357 -2.01 13.48 -3.00
C ASN A 357 -0.99 14.60 -2.77
N ARG A 358 0.02 14.69 -3.63
CA ARG A 358 1.15 15.61 -3.46
C ARG A 358 0.72 17.08 -3.38
N SER A 359 -0.17 17.52 -4.24
CA SER A 359 -0.70 18.89 -4.24
C SER A 359 -1.61 19.14 -3.04
N PHE A 360 -2.35 18.13 -2.61
CA PHE A 360 -3.17 18.18 -1.42
C PHE A 360 -2.35 18.18 -0.14
N TRP A 361 -1.25 17.44 -0.07
CA TRP A 361 -0.48 17.33 1.16
C TRP A 361 0.03 18.69 1.66
N GLN A 362 0.50 19.54 0.78
CA GLN A 362 0.94 20.88 1.17
C GLN A 362 -0.18 21.69 1.85
N ARG A 363 -1.41 21.57 1.34
CA ARG A 363 -2.59 22.19 1.96
C ARG A 363 -3.00 21.47 3.24
N LEU A 364 -3.14 20.15 3.19
CA LEU A 364 -3.52 19.32 4.33
C LEU A 364 -2.59 19.46 5.51
N ARG A 365 -1.31 19.63 5.28
CA ARG A 365 -0.31 19.82 6.32
C ARG A 365 -0.65 21.01 7.24
N THR A 366 -1.28 22.04 6.71
CA THR A 366 -1.76 23.19 7.47
C THR A 366 -3.18 23.02 8.01
N GLU A 367 -4.04 22.30 7.27
CA GLU A 367 -5.44 22.07 7.62
C GLU A 367 -5.61 20.92 8.61
N LEU A 368 -4.76 19.90 8.57
CA LEU A 368 -4.70 18.80 9.53
C LEU A 368 -4.31 19.34 10.91
N SER A 369 -5.31 19.73 11.67
CA SER A 369 -5.15 20.35 12.99
C SER A 369 -5.70 19.44 14.08
N PRO A 370 -5.31 19.64 15.36
CA PRO A 370 -5.93 18.93 16.47
C PRO A 370 -7.46 19.11 16.52
N ALA A 371 -7.96 20.28 16.15
CA ALA A 371 -9.40 20.57 16.11
C ALA A 371 -10.10 19.73 15.04
N TYR A 372 -9.49 19.61 13.85
CA TYR A 372 -9.98 18.75 12.79
C TYR A 372 -10.06 17.28 13.24
N VAL A 373 -8.94 16.73 13.74
CA VAL A 373 -8.89 15.32 14.16
C VAL A 373 -9.88 15.03 15.31
N LYS A 374 -10.09 16.01 16.20
CA LYS A 374 -11.08 15.88 17.28
C LYS A 374 -12.52 15.81 16.74
N ALA A 375 -12.80 16.37 15.58
CA ALA A 375 -14.10 16.30 14.94
C ALA A 375 -14.33 14.99 14.17
N LEU A 376 -13.27 14.23 13.90
CA LEU A 376 -13.41 12.93 13.24
C LEU A 376 -14.09 11.91 14.16
N PRO A 377 -14.80 10.96 13.57
CA PRO A 377 -15.33 9.81 14.30
C PRO A 377 -14.23 8.98 14.98
N THR A 378 -14.65 8.15 15.94
CA THR A 378 -13.74 7.32 16.76
C THR A 378 -13.17 6.08 16.05
N GLN A 379 -13.48 5.88 14.75
CA GLN A 379 -12.85 4.84 13.96
C GLN A 379 -11.33 5.06 13.87
N PRO A 380 -10.53 4.01 13.60
CA PRO A 380 -9.17 4.19 13.17
C PRO A 380 -9.10 5.07 11.92
N ASN A 381 -8.32 6.14 11.98
CA ASN A 381 -8.11 7.07 10.87
C ASN A 381 -6.68 6.93 10.35
N VAL A 382 -6.51 6.75 9.05
CA VAL A 382 -5.21 6.63 8.41
C VAL A 382 -5.08 7.65 7.27
N LEU A 383 -3.87 8.16 7.06
CA LEU A 383 -3.56 8.92 5.86
C LEU A 383 -3.29 7.96 4.71
N ARG A 384 -3.82 8.26 3.52
CA ARG A 384 -3.53 7.54 2.29
C ARG A 384 -2.88 8.49 1.29
N CYS A 385 -1.75 8.12 0.73
CA CYS A 385 -1.03 8.97 -0.21
C CYS A 385 -0.88 8.33 -1.59
N GLN A 386 -0.89 9.18 -2.61
CA GLN A 386 -0.72 8.82 -4.02
C GLN A 386 0.58 9.36 -4.61
N PHE A 387 1.63 9.49 -3.79
CA PHE A 387 2.88 10.12 -4.23
C PHE A 387 3.77 9.23 -5.10
N ALA A 388 3.64 7.92 -4.97
CA ALA A 388 4.50 6.95 -5.64
C ALA A 388 3.80 6.25 -6.82
N SER A 389 2.67 6.78 -7.29
CA SER A 389 1.92 6.20 -8.41
C SER A 389 1.93 7.09 -9.66
N GLN A 390 1.56 6.51 -10.80
CA GLN A 390 1.37 7.24 -12.04
C GLN A 390 0.19 8.22 -11.98
N TRP A 391 -0.65 8.17 -10.95
CA TRP A 391 -1.84 8.98 -10.78
C TRP A 391 -1.62 10.27 -10.00
N ASN A 392 -0.41 10.77 -9.95
CA ASN A 392 -0.07 12.01 -9.26
C ASN A 392 -0.47 13.29 -10.03
N GLY A 393 -1.63 13.30 -10.66
CA GLY A 393 -2.10 14.47 -11.42
C GLY A 393 -1.12 14.84 -12.54
N ASP A 394 -0.62 16.08 -12.54
CA ASP A 394 0.40 16.54 -13.51
C ASP A 394 1.73 15.78 -13.41
N GLU A 395 1.87 14.91 -12.43
CA GLU A 395 3.08 14.17 -12.09
C GLU A 395 3.06 12.72 -12.55
N ARG A 396 2.19 12.37 -13.48
CA ARG A 396 2.04 11.00 -14.02
C ARG A 396 3.34 10.38 -14.53
N THR A 397 4.31 11.21 -14.88
CA THR A 397 5.65 10.77 -15.31
C THR A 397 6.66 10.66 -14.17
N GLU A 398 6.29 11.02 -12.95
CA GLU A 398 7.17 11.13 -11.78
C GLU A 398 7.06 9.90 -10.85
N ARG A 399 6.80 8.71 -11.41
CA ARG A 399 6.71 7.45 -10.64
C ARG A 399 7.90 7.18 -9.75
N TYR A 400 9.05 7.70 -10.12
CA TYR A 400 10.33 7.49 -9.43
C TYR A 400 10.74 8.68 -8.57
N ALA A 401 9.80 9.55 -8.25
CA ALA A 401 10.04 10.70 -7.39
C ALA A 401 10.57 10.28 -6.01
N PHE A 402 11.43 11.12 -5.45
CA PHE A 402 11.99 10.91 -4.12
C PHE A 402 11.05 11.46 -3.06
N ASN A 403 10.17 10.62 -2.52
CA ASN A 403 9.14 11.01 -1.56
C ASN A 403 9.52 10.76 -0.09
N ALA A 404 10.77 10.42 0.20
CA ALA A 404 11.19 10.00 1.54
C ALA A 404 10.86 11.03 2.64
N ARG A 405 11.13 12.32 2.40
CA ARG A 405 10.76 13.39 3.37
C ARG A 405 9.26 13.54 3.53
N THR A 406 8.53 13.44 2.44
CA THR A 406 7.06 13.57 2.47
C THR A 406 6.44 12.43 3.28
N PHE A 407 6.88 11.21 3.08
CA PHE A 407 6.39 10.06 3.86
C PHE A 407 6.78 10.15 5.33
N ALA A 408 8.00 10.61 5.63
CA ALA A 408 8.43 10.88 6.99
C ALA A 408 7.53 11.95 7.66
N ASP A 409 7.31 13.08 6.99
CA ASP A 409 6.48 14.18 7.47
C ASP A 409 5.01 13.74 7.70
N MET A 410 4.44 12.97 6.79
CA MET A 410 3.09 12.40 6.95
C MET A 410 2.99 11.45 8.15
N ALA A 411 3.97 10.57 8.34
CA ALA A 411 3.99 9.64 9.46
C ALA A 411 4.12 10.39 10.80
N VAL A 412 5.05 11.33 10.89
CA VAL A 412 5.24 12.18 12.09
C VAL A 412 3.99 12.99 12.39
N ARG A 413 3.43 13.64 11.39
CA ARG A 413 2.23 14.46 11.54
C ARG A 413 1.01 13.63 11.93
N GLY A 414 0.81 12.49 11.28
CA GLY A 414 -0.26 11.55 11.61
C GLY A 414 -0.16 11.09 13.07
N HIS A 415 1.04 10.70 13.51
CA HIS A 415 1.28 10.30 14.90
C HIS A 415 0.99 11.43 15.90
N GLN A 416 1.47 12.64 15.65
CA GLN A 416 1.22 13.81 16.50
C GLN A 416 -0.27 14.13 16.67
N LEU A 417 -1.08 13.77 15.70
CA LEU A 417 -2.53 13.94 15.68
C LEU A 417 -3.32 12.70 16.11
N ASN A 418 -2.62 11.67 16.65
CA ASN A 418 -3.22 10.40 17.06
C ASN A 418 -3.95 9.66 15.93
N MET A 419 -3.54 9.84 14.68
CA MET A 419 -3.95 8.97 13.59
C MET A 419 -3.23 7.62 13.71
N GLN A 420 -3.87 6.55 13.25
CA GLN A 420 -3.40 5.19 13.53
C GLN A 420 -2.56 4.59 12.40
N GLY A 421 -2.42 5.27 11.27
CA GLY A 421 -1.66 4.69 10.17
C GLY A 421 -1.39 5.59 8.99
N LEU A 422 -0.64 5.01 8.06
CA LEU A 422 -0.34 5.56 6.76
C LEU A 422 -0.43 4.46 5.71
N THR A 423 -1.15 4.72 4.63
CA THR A 423 -1.20 3.90 3.42
C THR A 423 -0.45 4.60 2.31
N VAL A 424 0.48 3.91 1.67
CA VAL A 424 1.26 4.46 0.55
C VAL A 424 1.03 3.65 -0.72
N TRP A 425 0.98 4.31 -1.84
CA TRP A 425 0.92 3.65 -3.13
C TRP A 425 2.27 3.03 -3.48
N SER A 426 2.30 1.73 -3.76
CA SER A 426 3.52 0.91 -3.93
C SER A 426 3.55 0.18 -5.26
N GLU A 427 3.36 0.91 -6.34
CA GLU A 427 3.38 0.31 -7.70
C GLU A 427 4.78 0.24 -8.30
N VAL A 428 5.74 0.92 -7.72
CA VAL A 428 7.11 1.03 -8.22
C VAL A 428 8.02 0.03 -7.51
N SER A 429 8.88 -0.62 -8.27
CA SER A 429 9.86 -1.59 -7.76
C SER A 429 10.87 -0.99 -6.78
N ASP A 430 11.31 -1.79 -5.81
CA ASP A 430 12.46 -1.49 -4.93
C ASP A 430 13.80 -1.45 -5.67
N TYR A 431 13.85 -1.88 -6.93
CA TYR A 431 15.05 -1.71 -7.77
C TYR A 431 15.42 -0.25 -7.97
N VAL A 432 14.43 0.64 -8.09
CA VAL A 432 14.65 2.07 -8.25
C VAL A 432 14.95 2.69 -6.88
N ALA A 433 16.16 3.18 -6.69
CA ALA A 433 16.64 3.64 -5.39
C ALA A 433 15.77 4.74 -4.77
N THR A 434 15.24 5.68 -5.55
CA THR A 434 14.34 6.72 -5.04
C THR A 434 13.05 6.15 -4.47
N ALA A 435 12.49 5.11 -5.09
CA ALA A 435 11.32 4.40 -4.58
C ALA A 435 11.67 3.56 -3.33
N GLU A 436 12.71 2.73 -3.41
CA GLU A 436 13.21 1.92 -2.28
C GLU A 436 13.40 2.76 -1.03
N LEU A 437 14.14 3.87 -1.14
CA LEU A 437 14.46 4.74 -0.01
C LEU A 437 13.24 5.53 0.49
N SER A 438 12.29 5.84 -0.38
CA SER A 438 11.01 6.43 0.02
C SER A 438 10.17 5.45 0.86
N TYR A 439 10.07 4.20 0.44
CA TYR A 439 9.37 3.17 1.22
C TYR A 439 10.09 2.81 2.51
N LEU A 440 11.41 2.88 2.52
CA LEU A 440 12.20 2.74 3.74
C LEU A 440 11.86 3.87 4.74
N ALA A 441 11.81 5.12 4.29
CA ALA A 441 11.37 6.23 5.13
C ALA A 441 9.95 6.04 5.65
N PHE A 442 9.00 5.67 4.78
CA PHE A 442 7.64 5.30 5.19
C PHE A 442 7.66 4.30 6.34
N SER A 443 8.36 3.19 6.16
CA SER A 443 8.46 2.13 7.16
C SER A 443 9.05 2.63 8.48
N ARG A 444 10.20 3.29 8.44
CA ARG A 444 10.96 3.71 9.64
C ARG A 444 10.24 4.79 10.44
N PHE A 445 9.65 5.78 9.77
CA PHE A 445 8.90 6.84 10.44
C PHE A 445 7.51 6.39 10.92
N CYS A 446 6.90 5.42 10.29
CA CYS A 446 5.70 4.79 10.85
C CYS A 446 6.02 3.90 12.06
N TRP A 447 7.19 3.27 12.07
CA TRP A 447 7.65 2.47 13.21
C TRP A 447 8.07 3.35 14.40
N THR A 448 8.89 4.38 14.12
CA THR A 448 9.43 5.32 15.11
C THR A 448 9.13 6.76 14.69
N PRO A 449 7.92 7.29 14.94
CA PRO A 449 7.55 8.65 14.51
C PRO A 449 8.35 9.78 15.17
N THR A 450 9.11 9.45 16.21
CA THR A 450 10.03 10.38 16.90
C THR A 450 11.44 10.41 16.28
N LEU A 451 11.71 9.56 15.28
CA LEU A 451 12.97 9.54 14.56
C LEU A 451 13.20 10.90 13.88
N SER A 452 14.39 11.47 14.06
CA SER A 452 14.76 12.67 13.32
C SER A 452 15.23 12.33 11.91
N TRP A 453 15.09 13.26 10.98
CA TRP A 453 15.60 13.09 9.63
C TRP A 453 17.12 12.86 9.60
N ALA A 454 17.88 13.56 10.46
CA ALA A 454 19.31 13.40 10.54
C ALA A 454 19.70 11.99 10.99
N GLN A 455 19.02 11.43 12.00
CA GLN A 455 19.22 10.04 12.41
C GLN A 455 18.84 9.06 11.29
N PHE A 456 17.74 9.28 10.58
CA PHE A 456 17.39 8.43 9.44
C PHE A 456 18.46 8.46 8.34
N VAL A 457 19.02 9.63 8.03
CA VAL A 457 20.13 9.74 7.07
C VAL A 457 21.36 9.01 7.56
N SER A 458 21.77 9.22 8.82
CA SER A 458 22.93 8.56 9.42
C SER A 458 22.79 7.04 9.51
N ASP A 459 21.66 6.57 10.04
CA ASP A 459 21.52 5.17 10.45
C ASP A 459 21.00 4.29 9.29
N GLU A 460 20.20 4.84 8.40
CA GLU A 460 19.56 4.08 7.32
C GLU A 460 20.12 4.41 5.94
N LEU A 461 20.29 5.69 5.58
CA LEU A 461 20.69 6.05 4.23
C LEU A 461 22.22 6.00 4.03
N ALA A 462 22.99 6.44 5.00
CA ALA A 462 24.45 6.47 4.87
C ALA A 462 25.06 5.08 4.61
N PRO A 463 24.72 4.02 5.34
CA PRO A 463 25.22 2.67 5.04
C PRO A 463 24.80 2.16 3.65
N ARG A 464 23.65 2.58 3.16
CA ARG A 464 23.08 2.14 1.88
C ARG A 464 23.59 2.90 0.67
N LEU A 465 24.21 4.07 0.88
CA LEU A 465 24.62 4.97 -0.20
C LEU A 465 26.14 5.25 -0.23
N GLY A 466 26.91 4.60 0.63
CA GLY A 466 28.36 4.73 0.64
C GLY A 466 28.90 5.80 1.61
N GLY A 467 28.17 6.07 2.68
CA GLY A 467 28.52 6.99 3.75
C GLY A 467 27.68 8.27 3.79
N GLU A 468 27.81 9.03 4.87
CA GLU A 468 26.94 10.17 5.15
C GLU A 468 27.04 11.28 4.08
N SER A 469 28.26 11.59 3.63
CA SER A 469 28.48 12.58 2.57
C SER A 469 27.83 12.15 1.25
N ALA A 470 27.93 10.86 0.90
CA ALA A 470 27.30 10.29 -0.27
C ALA A 470 25.76 10.32 -0.15
N ALA A 471 25.23 9.96 1.01
CA ALA A 471 23.79 10.01 1.27
C ALA A 471 23.22 11.42 1.13
N ASN A 472 23.87 12.42 1.75
CA ASN A 472 23.44 13.81 1.61
C ASN A 472 23.49 14.29 0.15
N ARG A 473 24.49 13.85 -0.61
CA ARG A 473 24.60 14.21 -2.02
C ARG A 473 23.53 13.52 -2.87
N PHE A 474 23.26 12.23 -2.63
CA PHE A 474 22.17 11.50 -3.29
C PHE A 474 20.83 12.19 -3.07
N ILE A 475 20.53 12.53 -1.81
CA ILE A 475 19.30 13.23 -1.44
C ILE A 475 19.19 14.56 -2.20
N ALA A 476 20.25 15.35 -2.22
CA ALA A 476 20.26 16.66 -2.89
C ALA A 476 19.97 16.51 -4.40
N LEU A 477 20.58 15.54 -5.07
CA LEU A 477 20.35 15.28 -6.50
C LEU A 477 18.93 14.77 -6.75
N ALA A 478 18.45 13.85 -5.93
CA ALA A 478 17.11 13.30 -6.07
C ALA A 478 16.02 14.35 -5.82
N GLU A 479 16.18 15.19 -4.78
CA GLU A 479 15.26 16.29 -4.46
C GLU A 479 15.29 17.37 -5.54
N GLU A 480 16.46 17.72 -6.09
CA GLU A 480 16.58 18.67 -7.20
C GLU A 480 15.90 18.17 -8.47
N LEU A 481 16.10 16.88 -8.78
CA LEU A 481 15.46 16.21 -9.92
C LEU A 481 13.94 16.23 -9.78
N ASP A 482 13.44 15.95 -8.59
CA ASP A 482 12.02 15.87 -8.29
C ASP A 482 11.32 17.24 -8.24
N ALA A 483 11.96 18.21 -7.62
CA ALA A 483 11.38 19.56 -7.44
C ALA A 483 11.34 20.39 -8.74
N ASN A 484 12.11 20.02 -9.76
CA ASN A 484 12.31 20.90 -10.91
C ASN A 484 12.16 20.14 -12.24
N ARG A 485 10.97 20.22 -12.82
CA ARG A 485 10.61 19.52 -14.07
C ARG A 485 11.31 20.06 -15.31
N THR A 486 11.79 21.29 -15.27
CA THR A 486 12.36 22.01 -16.41
C THR A 486 13.86 22.24 -16.29
N LEU A 487 14.57 21.29 -15.65
CA LEU A 487 16.02 21.38 -15.54
C LEU A 487 16.69 21.47 -16.92
N PRO A 488 17.63 22.40 -17.12
CA PRO A 488 18.38 22.49 -18.37
C PRO A 488 19.16 21.19 -18.66
N ALA A 489 19.27 20.81 -19.93
CA ALA A 489 20.00 19.59 -20.34
C ALA A 489 21.47 19.57 -19.85
N ALA A 490 22.12 20.73 -19.77
CA ALA A 490 23.45 20.87 -19.19
C ALA A 490 23.46 20.47 -17.71
N ARG A 491 22.50 20.99 -16.90
CA ARG A 491 22.42 20.63 -15.48
C ARG A 491 22.14 19.15 -15.27
N LEU A 492 21.23 18.56 -16.06
CA LEU A 492 20.98 17.12 -16.03
C LEU A 492 22.24 16.31 -16.42
N GLY A 493 23.04 16.84 -17.37
CA GLY A 493 24.35 16.26 -17.71
C GLY A 493 25.34 16.27 -16.54
N ASP A 494 25.43 17.38 -15.80
CA ASP A 494 26.29 17.50 -14.62
C ASP A 494 25.82 16.55 -13.50
N MET A 495 24.52 16.50 -13.22
CA MET A 495 23.95 15.59 -12.23
C MET A 495 24.21 14.13 -12.57
N GLN A 496 24.09 13.76 -13.85
CA GLN A 496 24.41 12.41 -14.32
C GLN A 496 25.88 12.08 -14.14
N ALA A 497 26.78 13.01 -14.51
CA ALA A 497 28.23 12.83 -14.31
C ALA A 497 28.59 12.66 -12.84
N GLU A 498 27.96 13.39 -11.94
CA GLU A 498 28.13 13.22 -10.49
C GLU A 498 27.68 11.83 -10.02
N ALA A 499 26.50 11.38 -10.45
CA ALA A 499 26.01 10.04 -10.09
C ALA A 499 26.95 8.92 -10.58
N LEU A 500 27.47 9.03 -11.81
CA LEU A 500 28.43 8.09 -12.37
C LEU A 500 29.79 8.15 -11.65
N ALA A 501 30.23 9.32 -11.23
CA ALA A 501 31.46 9.47 -10.46
C ALA A 501 31.34 8.84 -9.05
N MET A 502 30.17 8.81 -8.46
CA MET A 502 29.91 8.07 -7.21
C MET A 502 29.83 6.57 -7.47
N LEU A 503 29.14 6.14 -8.51
CA LEU A 503 29.09 4.74 -8.94
C LEU A 503 30.49 4.14 -9.10
N ALA A 504 31.44 4.89 -9.68
CA ALA A 504 32.81 4.44 -9.92
C ALA A 504 33.65 4.23 -8.63
N LYS A 505 33.15 4.67 -7.47
CA LYS A 505 33.84 4.56 -6.17
C LYS A 505 33.24 3.52 -5.24
N LEU A 506 32.12 2.92 -5.64
CA LEU A 506 31.30 2.06 -4.79
C LEU A 506 31.11 0.70 -5.46
N ASP A 507 30.82 -0.30 -4.63
CA ASP A 507 30.50 -1.66 -5.07
C ASP A 507 29.15 -2.12 -4.49
N GLY A 508 28.60 -3.20 -5.06
CA GLY A 508 27.39 -3.86 -4.55
C GLY A 508 26.15 -2.97 -4.56
N GLU A 509 25.34 -3.07 -3.52
CA GLU A 509 24.07 -2.37 -3.40
C GLU A 509 24.17 -0.83 -3.37
N PRO A 510 25.17 -0.21 -2.70
CA PRO A 510 25.38 1.23 -2.82
C PRO A 510 25.62 1.67 -4.27
N ALA A 511 26.45 0.93 -5.01
CA ALA A 511 26.71 1.22 -6.43
C ALA A 511 25.42 1.11 -7.28
N ARG A 512 24.62 0.05 -7.08
CA ARG A 512 23.33 -0.12 -7.76
C ARG A 512 22.40 1.09 -7.55
N ARG A 513 22.30 1.59 -6.32
CA ARG A 513 21.44 2.75 -6.02
C ARG A 513 21.89 4.02 -6.73
N TRP A 514 23.17 4.27 -6.82
CA TRP A 514 23.71 5.38 -7.59
C TRP A 514 23.51 5.19 -9.10
N LEU A 515 23.62 3.95 -9.61
CA LEU A 515 23.31 3.63 -11.00
C LEU A 515 21.88 3.99 -11.34
N THR A 516 20.89 3.55 -10.55
CA THR A 516 19.47 3.82 -10.83
C THR A 516 19.10 5.30 -10.74
N LEU A 517 19.77 6.08 -9.87
CA LEU A 517 19.63 7.54 -9.89
C LEU A 517 20.18 8.13 -11.19
N GLY A 518 21.36 7.69 -11.61
CA GLY A 518 21.97 8.11 -12.87
C GLY A 518 21.12 7.78 -14.09
N GLU A 519 20.46 6.62 -14.10
CA GLU A 519 19.50 6.21 -15.14
C GLU A 519 18.26 7.10 -15.15
N SER A 520 17.69 7.43 -13.99
CA SER A 520 16.55 8.33 -13.87
C SER A 520 16.87 9.73 -14.39
N ILE A 521 18.07 10.25 -14.09
CA ILE A 521 18.55 11.53 -14.58
C ILE A 521 18.76 11.49 -16.11
N ALA A 522 19.43 10.44 -16.61
CA ALA A 522 19.68 10.26 -18.04
C ALA A 522 18.39 10.22 -18.84
N ARG A 523 17.42 9.48 -18.33
CA ARG A 523 16.10 9.36 -18.92
C ARG A 523 15.39 10.71 -19.03
N ARG A 524 15.33 11.49 -17.94
CA ARG A 524 14.74 12.84 -17.99
C ARG A 524 15.44 13.73 -19.02
N ARG A 525 16.77 13.65 -19.11
CA ARG A 525 17.56 14.38 -20.10
C ARG A 525 17.17 14.02 -21.53
N HIS A 526 16.96 12.73 -21.83
CA HIS A 526 16.59 12.26 -23.18
C HIS A 526 15.15 12.54 -23.53
N MET A 527 14.25 12.53 -22.58
CA MET A 527 12.83 12.79 -22.83
C MET A 527 12.48 14.28 -22.92
N GLY A 528 13.44 15.18 -22.66
CA GLY A 528 13.22 16.62 -22.71
C GLY A 528 12.23 17.15 -21.65
N ARG A 529 12.07 16.43 -20.55
CA ARG A 529 11.13 16.73 -19.47
C ARG A 529 11.84 16.88 -18.14
#